data_f8714679edfaa24bf9fe3abde66b9d77
#
_entry.id   f8714679edfaa24bf9fe3abde66b9d77
#
_cell.length_a   1.000
_cell.length_b   1.000
_cell.length_c   1.000
_cell.angle_alpha   90.00
_cell.angle_beta   90.00
_cell.angle_gamma   90.00
#
_symmetry.space_group_name_H-M   'P 1'
#
loop_
_entity.id
_entity.type
_entity.pdbx_description
1 polymer ?
#
loop_
_entity_poly.entity_id
_entity_poly.type
_entity_poly.pdbx_seq_one_letter_code
_entity_poly.pdbx_strand_id
1 'polypeptide(L)'
;MELSPREKDKLLLFTAALVAERRKARGLKLNYPEAVAYISAAILEGARDGRTVAELMAEGTRILGADDVMEGVAELITEVQVEATFPDGTKLVTVHQPIPVNKELGIGAVTTLPGTIELNAGRATKRLEVANSGDRPIQVGSHYHFFEVNPALKFDRQSARGFRLDVPAGTAVRFEPGQTRTVDLVAYDGDRIVQGFRGEIMGKL
;
A
#
# COMPACT_ATOMS: atom_id res chain seq x y z
N MET A 1 -24.25 26.26 24.66
CA MET A 1 -23.03 25.58 24.19
C MET A 1 -22.90 25.82 22.69
N GLU A 2 -21.84 26.47 22.23
CA GLU A 2 -21.57 26.59 20.81
C GLU A 2 -20.64 25.45 20.38
N LEU A 3 -21.11 24.68 19.42
CA LEU A 3 -20.32 23.62 18.79
C LEU A 3 -19.53 24.22 17.64
N SER A 4 -18.26 23.86 17.54
CA SER A 4 -17.41 24.16 16.38
C SER A 4 -17.98 23.50 15.12
N PRO A 5 -17.63 23.97 13.90
CA PRO A 5 -18.05 23.31 12.66
C PRO A 5 -17.69 21.80 12.63
N ARG A 6 -16.47 21.45 13.08
CA ARG A 6 -16.02 20.05 13.16
C ARG A 6 -16.88 19.19 14.08
N GLU A 7 -17.29 19.71 15.22
CA GLU A 7 -18.16 18.99 16.16
C GLU A 7 -19.56 18.80 15.56
N LYS A 8 -20.08 19.80 14.85
CA LYS A 8 -21.35 19.68 14.12
C LYS A 8 -21.27 18.59 13.04
N ASP A 9 -20.19 18.57 12.26
CA ASP A 9 -19.97 17.56 11.20
C ASP A 9 -19.90 16.15 11.79
N LYS A 10 -19.18 15.96 12.90
CA LYS A 10 -19.10 14.67 13.60
C LYS A 10 -20.46 14.22 14.14
N LEU A 11 -21.27 15.15 14.68
CA LEU A 11 -22.64 14.84 15.14
C LEU A 11 -23.56 14.47 13.99
N LEU A 12 -23.47 15.15 12.85
CA LEU A 12 -24.26 14.82 11.65
C LEU A 12 -23.88 13.44 11.11
N LEU A 13 -22.57 13.14 11.05
CA LEU A 13 -22.05 11.84 10.64
C LEU A 13 -22.54 10.73 11.57
N PHE A 14 -22.48 10.95 12.88
CA PHE A 14 -23.00 10.01 13.89
C PHE A 14 -24.52 9.80 13.76
N THR A 15 -25.26 10.87 13.51
CA THR A 15 -26.71 10.79 13.27
C THR A 15 -27.02 9.96 12.02
N ALA A 16 -26.26 10.16 10.94
CA ALA A 16 -26.39 9.38 9.73
C ALA A 16 -26.08 7.89 9.97
N ALA A 17 -25.04 7.60 10.78
CA ALA A 17 -24.68 6.23 11.16
C ALA A 17 -25.79 5.55 11.97
N LEU A 18 -26.44 6.25 12.91
CA LEU A 18 -27.59 5.73 13.66
C LEU A 18 -28.79 5.40 12.74
N VAL A 19 -29.03 6.21 11.72
CA VAL A 19 -30.05 5.93 10.71
C VAL A 19 -29.67 4.68 9.90
N ALA A 20 -28.40 4.57 9.48
CA ALA A 20 -27.89 3.40 8.77
C ALA A 20 -28.03 2.12 9.62
N GLU A 21 -27.65 2.17 10.89
CA GLU A 21 -27.78 1.07 11.84
C GLU A 21 -29.21 0.56 11.94
N ARG A 22 -30.18 1.49 12.12
CA ARG A 22 -31.62 1.13 12.18
C ARG A 22 -32.11 0.53 10.87
N ARG A 23 -31.59 0.95 9.73
CA ARG A 23 -31.93 0.38 8.41
C ARG A 23 -31.35 -1.02 8.27
N LYS A 24 -30.07 -1.20 8.59
CA LYS A 24 -29.38 -2.49 8.60
C LYS A 24 -30.08 -3.49 9.54
N ALA A 25 -30.46 -3.07 10.74
CA ALA A 25 -31.17 -3.92 11.70
C ALA A 25 -32.54 -4.43 11.19
N ARG A 26 -33.14 -3.76 10.21
CA ARG A 26 -34.36 -4.20 9.52
C ARG A 26 -34.10 -5.03 8.27
N GLY A 27 -32.83 -5.39 7.99
CA GLY A 27 -32.44 -6.14 6.81
C GLY A 27 -32.35 -5.33 5.51
N LEU A 28 -32.33 -3.98 5.59
CA LEU A 28 -32.17 -3.14 4.43
C LEU A 28 -30.69 -2.98 4.10
N LYS A 29 -30.36 -3.06 2.81
CA LYS A 29 -29.01 -2.79 2.30
C LYS A 29 -28.70 -1.31 2.37
N LEU A 30 -27.51 -0.97 2.83
CA LEU A 30 -27.07 0.41 2.98
C LEU A 30 -26.65 1.00 1.62
N ASN A 31 -26.98 2.27 1.39
CA ASN A 31 -26.46 3.03 0.27
C ASN A 31 -25.06 3.60 0.58
N TYR A 32 -24.44 4.26 -0.39
CA TYR A 32 -23.09 4.81 -0.27
C TYR A 32 -22.90 5.71 0.97
N PRO A 33 -23.67 6.81 1.17
CA PRO A 33 -23.49 7.68 2.34
C PRO A 33 -23.78 6.98 3.67
N GLU A 34 -24.70 6.04 3.70
CA GLU A 34 -24.99 5.26 4.90
C GLU A 34 -23.84 4.32 5.27
N ALA A 35 -23.27 3.64 4.29
CA ALA A 35 -22.13 2.75 4.51
C ALA A 35 -20.89 3.54 4.99
N VAL A 36 -20.59 4.69 4.36
CA VAL A 36 -19.48 5.56 4.79
C VAL A 36 -19.72 6.07 6.21
N ALA A 37 -20.92 6.55 6.54
CA ALA A 37 -21.23 7.05 7.87
C ALA A 37 -21.12 5.94 8.95
N TYR A 38 -21.61 4.75 8.64
CA TYR A 38 -21.59 3.60 9.56
C TYR A 38 -20.15 3.17 9.89
N ILE A 39 -19.30 3.03 8.88
CA ILE A 39 -17.88 2.71 9.06
C ILE A 39 -17.16 3.82 9.83
N SER A 40 -17.40 5.08 9.46
CA SER A 40 -16.74 6.21 10.11
C SER A 40 -17.09 6.34 11.58
N ALA A 41 -18.35 6.12 11.95
CA ALA A 41 -18.79 6.16 13.34
C ALA A 41 -18.13 5.04 14.17
N ALA A 42 -18.03 3.83 13.64
CA ALA A 42 -17.35 2.73 14.31
C ALA A 42 -15.87 3.04 14.58
N ILE A 43 -15.19 3.69 13.63
CA ILE A 43 -13.80 4.13 13.80
C ILE A 43 -13.68 5.22 14.86
N LEU A 44 -14.57 6.19 14.87
CA LEU A 44 -14.59 7.27 15.88
C LEU A 44 -14.77 6.71 17.30
N GLU A 45 -15.71 5.79 17.47
CA GLU A 45 -15.95 5.14 18.77
C GLU A 45 -14.76 4.25 19.17
N GLY A 46 -14.20 3.46 18.25
CA GLY A 46 -13.03 2.65 18.53
C GLY A 46 -11.79 3.47 18.95
N ALA A 47 -11.60 4.66 18.37
CA ALA A 47 -10.56 5.59 18.81
C ALA A 47 -10.84 6.12 20.23
N ARG A 48 -12.12 6.37 20.55
CA ARG A 48 -12.58 6.77 21.88
C ARG A 48 -12.36 5.68 22.93
N ASP A 49 -12.53 4.42 22.53
CA ASP A 49 -12.26 3.23 23.34
C ASP A 49 -10.75 2.98 23.59
N GLY A 50 -9.88 3.77 22.97
CA GLY A 50 -8.43 3.67 23.13
C GLY A 50 -7.76 2.65 22.21
N ARG A 51 -8.43 2.18 21.15
CA ARG A 51 -7.81 1.33 20.14
C ARG A 51 -6.77 2.09 19.32
N THR A 52 -5.79 1.39 18.81
CA THR A 52 -4.73 1.99 17.98
C THR A 52 -5.20 2.23 16.54
N VAL A 53 -4.51 3.12 15.82
CA VAL A 53 -4.77 3.36 14.38
C VAL A 53 -4.70 2.06 13.58
N ALA A 54 -3.68 1.22 13.83
CA ALA A 54 -3.48 -0.04 13.12
C ALA A 54 -4.63 -1.04 13.35
N GLU A 55 -5.13 -1.14 14.58
CA GLU A 55 -6.28 -1.97 14.91
C GLU A 55 -7.54 -1.47 14.20
N LEU A 56 -7.79 -0.16 14.20
CA LEU A 56 -8.95 0.43 13.54
C LEU A 56 -8.90 0.30 12.02
N MET A 57 -7.72 0.40 11.41
CA MET A 57 -7.55 0.12 9.98
C MET A 57 -7.90 -1.33 9.64
N ALA A 58 -7.44 -2.28 10.45
CA ALA A 58 -7.74 -3.71 10.25
C ALA A 58 -9.22 -4.04 10.52
N GLU A 59 -9.82 -3.45 11.55
CA GLU A 59 -11.23 -3.66 11.89
C GLU A 59 -12.17 -3.00 10.88
N GLY A 60 -11.81 -1.84 10.37
CA GLY A 60 -12.57 -1.10 9.38
C GLY A 60 -12.95 -1.92 8.15
N THR A 61 -12.13 -2.92 7.79
CA THR A 61 -12.41 -3.85 6.68
C THR A 61 -13.39 -4.97 7.03
N ARG A 62 -13.87 -5.03 8.27
CA ARG A 62 -14.75 -6.10 8.77
C ARG A 62 -16.10 -5.59 9.28
N ILE A 63 -16.33 -4.27 9.26
CA ILE A 63 -17.54 -3.63 9.79
C ILE A 63 -18.76 -3.94 8.92
N LEU A 64 -18.59 -3.92 7.58
CA LEU A 64 -19.63 -4.23 6.60
C LEU A 64 -19.13 -5.29 5.63
N GLY A 65 -20.02 -6.21 5.27
CA GLY A 65 -19.84 -7.14 4.16
C GLY A 65 -20.50 -6.64 2.87
N ALA A 66 -20.19 -7.27 1.74
CA ALA A 66 -20.82 -6.96 0.45
C ALA A 66 -22.34 -7.13 0.48
N ASP A 67 -22.86 -8.05 1.30
CA ASP A 67 -24.29 -8.30 1.44
C ASP A 67 -25.01 -7.22 2.27
N ASP A 68 -24.29 -6.43 3.04
CA ASP A 68 -24.85 -5.34 3.86
C ASP A 68 -25.15 -4.07 3.05
N VAL A 69 -24.64 -3.97 1.82
CA VAL A 69 -24.73 -2.77 1.00
C VAL A 69 -25.46 -3.03 -0.33
N MET A 70 -25.95 -1.95 -0.94
CA MET A 70 -26.55 -2.01 -2.27
C MET A 70 -25.50 -2.38 -3.32
N GLU A 71 -25.97 -2.92 -4.45
CA GLU A 71 -25.12 -3.25 -5.59
C GLU A 71 -24.30 -2.04 -6.07
N GLY A 72 -23.01 -2.24 -6.33
CA GLY A 72 -22.07 -1.21 -6.76
C GLY A 72 -21.50 -0.33 -5.63
N VAL A 73 -22.04 -0.39 -4.41
CA VAL A 73 -21.58 0.45 -3.29
C VAL A 73 -20.21 0.01 -2.81
N ALA A 74 -19.95 -1.29 -2.72
CA ALA A 74 -18.66 -1.81 -2.27
C ALA A 74 -17.52 -1.42 -3.22
N GLU A 75 -17.77 -1.42 -4.52
CA GLU A 75 -16.82 -1.03 -5.57
C GLU A 75 -16.55 0.48 -5.57
N LEU A 76 -17.55 1.29 -5.23
CA LEU A 76 -17.44 2.75 -5.18
C LEU A 76 -16.64 3.23 -3.96
N ILE A 77 -16.66 2.47 -2.85
CA ILE A 77 -15.93 2.83 -1.62
C ILE A 77 -14.54 2.20 -1.65
N THR A 78 -13.61 2.84 -2.34
CA THR A 78 -12.21 2.38 -2.42
C THR A 78 -11.44 2.62 -1.13
N GLU A 79 -11.78 3.69 -0.41
CA GLU A 79 -11.21 4.01 0.91
C GLU A 79 -12.17 4.88 1.73
N VAL A 80 -12.04 4.81 3.04
CA VAL A 80 -12.69 5.72 4.00
C VAL A 80 -11.61 6.34 4.87
N GLN A 81 -11.55 7.66 4.91
CA GLN A 81 -10.63 8.43 5.73
C GLN A 81 -11.38 9.12 6.87
N VAL A 82 -10.95 8.86 8.11
CA VAL A 82 -11.60 9.39 9.30
C VAL A 82 -10.58 10.09 10.19
N GLU A 83 -10.80 11.37 10.46
CA GLU A 83 -10.05 12.11 11.47
C GLU A 83 -10.66 11.81 12.84
N ALA A 84 -9.98 10.97 13.63
CA ALA A 84 -10.42 10.53 14.94
C ALA A 84 -9.53 11.09 16.07
N THR A 85 -10.13 11.32 17.24
CA THR A 85 -9.43 11.80 18.43
C THR A 85 -9.07 10.63 19.32
N PHE A 86 -7.79 10.38 19.48
CA PHE A 86 -7.19 9.38 20.35
C PHE A 86 -6.76 10.00 21.68
N PRO A 87 -6.45 9.21 22.73
CA PRO A 87 -5.94 9.74 23.98
C PRO A 87 -4.68 10.60 23.85
N ASP A 88 -3.86 10.33 22.83
CA ASP A 88 -2.60 11.00 22.53
C ASP A 88 -2.69 12.02 21.38
N GLY A 89 -3.90 12.38 20.94
CA GLY A 89 -4.14 13.42 19.95
C GLY A 89 -5.00 12.99 18.75
N THR A 90 -5.20 13.91 17.83
CA THR A 90 -5.99 13.67 16.62
C THR A 90 -5.14 13.02 15.54
N LYS A 91 -5.64 11.91 14.96
CA LYS A 91 -4.96 11.14 13.91
C LYS A 91 -5.93 10.80 12.79
N LEU A 92 -5.37 10.62 11.60
CA LEU A 92 -6.11 10.12 10.44
C LEU A 92 -6.07 8.60 10.41
N VAL A 93 -7.23 7.97 10.33
CA VAL A 93 -7.39 6.53 10.08
C VAL A 93 -7.85 6.36 8.64
N THR A 94 -7.08 5.67 7.81
CA THR A 94 -7.43 5.37 6.42
C THR A 94 -7.71 3.87 6.29
N VAL A 95 -8.93 3.51 5.97
CA VAL A 95 -9.35 2.13 5.71
C VAL A 95 -9.45 1.93 4.21
N HIS A 96 -8.54 1.15 3.65
CA HIS A 96 -8.57 0.79 2.24
C HIS A 96 -9.49 -0.40 2.02
N GLN A 97 -10.29 -0.34 0.96
CA GLN A 97 -11.27 -1.38 0.59
C GLN A 97 -12.08 -1.85 1.81
N PRO A 98 -12.81 -0.93 2.47
CA PRO A 98 -13.49 -1.21 3.74
C PRO A 98 -14.58 -2.26 3.63
N ILE A 99 -15.12 -2.48 2.44
CA ILE A 99 -16.12 -3.51 2.15
C ILE A 99 -15.49 -4.51 1.19
N PRO A 100 -15.31 -5.78 1.61
CA PRO A 100 -14.74 -6.80 0.74
C PRO A 100 -15.60 -7.02 -0.51
N VAL A 101 -14.99 -6.86 -1.68
CA VAL A 101 -15.62 -7.20 -2.95
C VAL A 101 -15.16 -8.59 -3.34
N ASN A 102 -16.09 -9.45 -3.73
CA ASN A 102 -15.72 -10.75 -4.29
C ASN A 102 -15.13 -10.55 -5.70
N LYS A 103 -13.81 -10.43 -5.77
CA LYS A 103 -13.08 -10.19 -7.04
C LYS A 103 -13.08 -11.39 -7.97
N GLU A 104 -13.54 -12.56 -7.52
CA GLU A 104 -13.48 -13.78 -8.33
C GLU A 104 -14.47 -13.78 -9.51
N LEU A 105 -15.47 -12.89 -9.51
CA LEU A 105 -16.51 -12.81 -10.54
C LEU A 105 -16.63 -11.43 -11.21
N GLY A 106 -15.77 -10.45 -10.86
CA GLY A 106 -15.83 -9.09 -11.40
C GLY A 106 -15.13 -8.93 -12.75
N ILE A 107 -15.55 -7.92 -13.52
CA ILE A 107 -14.85 -7.51 -14.74
C ILE A 107 -13.40 -7.14 -14.38
N GLY A 108 -12.42 -7.75 -15.03
CA GLY A 108 -11.00 -7.57 -14.72
C GLY A 108 -10.47 -8.45 -13.58
N ALA A 109 -11.26 -9.37 -13.07
CA ALA A 109 -10.79 -10.34 -12.08
C ALA A 109 -9.63 -11.18 -12.64
N VAL A 110 -8.57 -11.32 -11.82
CA VAL A 110 -7.40 -12.14 -12.15
C VAL A 110 -7.45 -13.39 -11.28
N THR A 111 -7.64 -14.54 -11.92
CA THR A 111 -7.56 -15.83 -11.24
C THR A 111 -6.14 -16.37 -11.38
N THR A 112 -5.46 -16.58 -10.25
CA THR A 112 -4.13 -17.18 -10.23
C THR A 112 -4.27 -18.71 -10.21
N LEU A 113 -3.53 -19.40 -11.06
CA LEU A 113 -3.41 -20.86 -10.99
C LEU A 113 -2.57 -21.24 -9.75
N PRO A 114 -2.83 -22.42 -9.15
CA PRO A 114 -1.99 -22.93 -8.08
C PRO A 114 -0.59 -23.25 -8.61
N GLY A 115 0.42 -22.96 -7.81
CA GLY A 115 1.82 -23.21 -8.15
C GLY A 115 2.70 -21.99 -7.95
N THR A 116 3.97 -22.15 -8.27
CA THR A 116 4.99 -21.09 -8.21
C THR A 116 5.65 -20.95 -9.57
N ILE A 117 5.99 -19.72 -9.94
CA ILE A 117 6.79 -19.42 -11.13
C ILE A 117 8.16 -18.98 -10.64
N GLU A 118 9.21 -19.69 -11.02
CA GLU A 118 10.57 -19.29 -10.76
C GLU A 118 10.95 -18.13 -11.69
N LEU A 119 11.20 -16.97 -11.06
CA LEU A 119 11.64 -15.79 -11.82
C LEU A 119 13.15 -15.89 -12.10
N ASN A 120 13.54 -15.47 -13.32
CA ASN A 120 14.95 -15.41 -13.74
C ASN A 120 15.71 -16.75 -13.71
N ALA A 121 15.01 -17.88 -13.87
CA ALA A 121 15.63 -19.20 -13.89
C ALA A 121 16.84 -19.28 -14.85
N GLY A 122 17.93 -19.89 -14.38
CA GLY A 122 19.13 -20.12 -15.19
C GLY A 122 20.00 -18.87 -15.43
N ARG A 123 19.61 -17.68 -14.91
CA ARG A 123 20.43 -16.48 -15.02
C ARG A 123 21.53 -16.44 -13.96
N ALA A 124 22.66 -15.82 -14.29
CA ALA A 124 23.71 -15.58 -13.32
C ALA A 124 23.23 -14.63 -12.24
N THR A 125 23.42 -15.04 -10.99
CA THR A 125 23.07 -14.23 -9.81
C THR A 125 24.34 -13.81 -9.06
N LYS A 126 24.23 -12.75 -8.29
CA LYS A 126 25.31 -12.22 -7.47
C LYS A 126 24.77 -11.59 -6.21
N ARG A 127 25.46 -11.77 -5.10
CA ARG A 127 25.12 -11.15 -3.83
C ARG A 127 26.12 -10.07 -3.49
N LEU A 128 25.62 -8.86 -3.16
CA LEU A 128 26.46 -7.73 -2.80
C LEU A 128 26.00 -7.09 -1.51
N GLU A 129 26.97 -6.68 -0.70
CA GLU A 129 26.73 -5.79 0.43
C GLU A 129 26.78 -4.34 -0.06
N VAL A 130 25.76 -3.56 0.28
CA VAL A 130 25.55 -2.18 -0.17
C VAL A 130 25.31 -1.29 1.02
N ALA A 131 26.15 -0.27 1.21
CA ALA A 131 26.01 0.72 2.27
C ALA A 131 25.52 2.06 1.70
N ASN A 132 24.51 2.67 2.32
CA ASN A 132 24.12 4.05 2.02
C ASN A 132 24.96 5.00 2.88
N SER A 133 25.92 5.68 2.28
CA SER A 133 26.77 6.69 2.94
C SER A 133 26.20 8.11 2.87
N GLY A 134 25.03 8.28 2.26
CA GLY A 134 24.33 9.57 2.16
C GLY A 134 23.50 9.88 3.38
N ASP A 135 22.95 11.10 3.42
CA ASP A 135 22.09 11.63 4.47
C ASP A 135 20.59 11.42 4.20
N ARG A 136 20.25 10.82 3.05
CA ARG A 136 18.86 10.60 2.61
C ARG A 136 18.62 9.15 2.21
N PRO A 137 17.38 8.67 2.35
CA PRO A 137 17.01 7.38 1.81
C PRO A 137 17.18 7.34 0.29
N ILE A 138 17.69 6.20 -0.22
CA ILE A 138 17.87 5.94 -1.65
C ILE A 138 17.03 4.71 -2.01
N GLN A 139 16.18 4.86 -3.01
CA GLN A 139 15.34 3.78 -3.53
C GLN A 139 15.82 3.38 -4.92
N VAL A 140 16.02 2.07 -5.13
CA VAL A 140 16.44 1.50 -6.41
C VAL A 140 15.35 0.58 -6.92
N GLY A 141 14.85 0.86 -8.13
CA GLY A 141 13.84 0.04 -8.80
C GLY A 141 14.39 -1.28 -9.32
N SER A 142 13.51 -2.27 -9.44
CA SER A 142 13.85 -3.65 -9.87
C SER A 142 14.68 -3.73 -11.15
N HIS A 143 14.42 -2.86 -12.13
CA HIS A 143 15.07 -2.90 -13.45
C HIS A 143 16.16 -1.83 -13.66
N TYR A 144 16.51 -1.11 -12.60
CA TYR A 144 17.59 -0.14 -12.67
C TYR A 144 18.95 -0.85 -12.83
N HIS A 145 19.80 -0.37 -13.75
CA HIS A 145 21.17 -0.90 -13.90
C HIS A 145 21.99 -0.63 -12.63
N PHE A 146 22.28 -1.69 -11.87
CA PHE A 146 22.80 -1.52 -10.51
C PHE A 146 24.16 -0.85 -10.46
N PHE A 147 24.97 -1.02 -11.50
CA PHE A 147 26.23 -0.29 -11.68
C PHE A 147 26.04 1.24 -11.64
N GLU A 148 24.93 1.74 -12.19
CA GLU A 148 24.65 3.17 -12.35
C GLU A 148 23.81 3.76 -11.21
N VAL A 149 23.54 3.04 -10.12
CA VAL A 149 22.80 3.59 -8.98
C VAL A 149 23.54 4.75 -8.31
N ASN A 150 22.82 5.49 -7.49
CA ASN A 150 23.31 6.67 -6.76
C ASN A 150 24.74 6.45 -6.19
N PRO A 151 25.69 7.36 -6.40
CA PRO A 151 27.07 7.25 -5.91
C PRO A 151 27.22 7.15 -4.39
N ALA A 152 26.21 7.61 -3.64
CA ALA A 152 26.19 7.47 -2.19
C ALA A 152 25.99 6.01 -1.74
N LEU A 153 25.50 5.12 -2.62
CA LEU A 153 25.53 3.68 -2.38
C LEU A 153 26.93 3.13 -2.64
N LYS A 154 27.57 2.63 -1.60
CA LYS A 154 28.94 2.10 -1.61
C LYS A 154 28.91 0.58 -1.65
N PHE A 155 29.54 0.01 -2.66
CA PHE A 155 29.69 -1.43 -2.91
C PHE A 155 30.75 -1.65 -4.01
N ASP A 156 31.12 -2.88 -4.29
CA ASP A 156 31.95 -3.21 -5.46
C ASP A 156 31.15 -2.96 -6.75
N ARG A 157 31.26 -1.72 -7.24
CA ARG A 157 30.46 -1.22 -8.36
C ARG A 157 30.77 -1.98 -9.66
N GLN A 158 32.04 -2.33 -9.90
CA GLN A 158 32.41 -3.05 -11.10
C GLN A 158 31.79 -4.43 -11.19
N SER A 159 31.64 -5.10 -10.06
CA SER A 159 31.01 -6.40 -10.01
C SER A 159 29.48 -6.35 -10.33
N ALA A 160 28.86 -5.17 -10.22
CA ALA A 160 27.44 -4.98 -10.52
C ALA A 160 27.17 -4.59 -11.99
N ARG A 161 28.21 -4.46 -12.82
CA ARG A 161 28.02 -4.14 -14.25
C ARG A 161 27.28 -5.25 -14.96
N GLY A 162 26.18 -4.91 -15.63
CA GLY A 162 25.30 -5.86 -16.31
C GLY A 162 24.34 -6.61 -15.41
N PHE A 163 24.14 -6.13 -14.17
CA PHE A 163 23.21 -6.71 -13.20
C PHE A 163 22.16 -5.70 -12.76
N ARG A 164 21.00 -6.23 -12.35
CA ARG A 164 19.89 -5.50 -11.73
C ARG A 164 19.46 -6.21 -10.45
N LEU A 165 18.63 -5.58 -9.64
CA LEU A 165 18.06 -6.25 -8.46
C LEU A 165 17.26 -7.50 -8.87
N ASP A 166 17.43 -8.59 -8.12
CA ASP A 166 16.66 -9.80 -8.27
C ASP A 166 15.41 -9.72 -7.38
N VAL A 167 14.50 -8.83 -7.77
CA VAL A 167 13.21 -8.61 -7.13
C VAL A 167 12.12 -8.54 -8.20
N PRO A 168 10.85 -8.79 -7.86
CA PRO A 168 9.75 -8.74 -8.81
C PRO A 168 9.68 -7.41 -9.56
N ALA A 169 9.25 -7.45 -10.82
CA ALA A 169 9.06 -6.26 -11.64
C ALA A 169 8.10 -5.27 -10.95
N GLY A 170 8.39 -3.98 -11.06
CA GLY A 170 7.59 -2.92 -10.42
C GLY A 170 7.88 -2.71 -8.94
N THR A 171 8.73 -3.53 -8.31
CA THR A 171 9.16 -3.33 -6.92
C THR A 171 10.50 -2.59 -6.83
N ALA A 172 10.88 -2.19 -5.62
CA ALA A 172 12.11 -1.46 -5.36
C ALA A 172 12.71 -1.85 -4.00
N VAL A 173 14.01 -1.64 -3.85
CA VAL A 173 14.71 -1.77 -2.57
C VAL A 173 15.09 -0.37 -2.07
N ARG A 174 14.78 -0.08 -0.82
CA ARG A 174 15.09 1.18 -0.14
C ARG A 174 16.26 0.97 0.81
N PHE A 175 17.21 1.89 0.78
CA PHE A 175 18.40 1.94 1.62
C PHE A 175 18.31 3.19 2.50
N GLU A 176 18.17 3.02 3.81
CA GLU A 176 18.14 4.14 4.75
C GLU A 176 19.55 4.75 4.96
N PRO A 177 19.67 6.02 5.38
CA PRO A 177 20.94 6.65 5.71
C PRO A 177 21.75 5.82 6.72
N GLY A 178 23.02 5.57 6.42
CA GLY A 178 23.91 4.76 7.26
C GLY A 178 23.63 3.26 7.27
N GLN A 179 22.57 2.80 6.58
CA GLN A 179 22.24 1.37 6.51
C GLN A 179 23.22 0.62 5.59
N THR A 180 23.70 -0.53 6.05
CA THR A 180 24.31 -1.55 5.21
C THR A 180 23.35 -2.71 5.03
N ARG A 181 23.14 -3.12 3.79
CA ARG A 181 22.19 -4.17 3.42
C ARG A 181 22.77 -5.06 2.31
N THR A 182 22.59 -6.36 2.46
CA THR A 182 22.89 -7.33 1.40
C THR A 182 21.71 -7.41 0.43
N VAL A 183 22.00 -7.40 -0.86
CA VAL A 183 21.03 -7.55 -1.95
C VAL A 183 21.46 -8.64 -2.90
N ASP A 184 20.46 -9.33 -3.47
CA ASP A 184 20.67 -10.26 -4.56
C ASP A 184 20.47 -9.54 -5.91
N LEU A 185 21.38 -9.77 -6.83
CA LEU A 185 21.37 -9.23 -8.18
C LEU A 185 21.26 -10.36 -9.19
N VAL A 186 20.62 -10.07 -10.33
CA VAL A 186 20.50 -10.98 -11.46
C VAL A 186 21.00 -10.30 -12.73
N ALA A 187 21.65 -11.06 -13.60
CA ALA A 187 22.19 -10.54 -14.86
C ALA A 187 21.07 -10.04 -15.78
N TYR A 188 21.31 -8.95 -16.51
CA TYR A 188 20.47 -8.57 -17.64
C TYR A 188 20.45 -9.66 -18.71
N ASP A 189 19.32 -9.76 -19.37
CA ASP A 189 19.08 -10.67 -20.49
C ASP A 189 18.73 -9.89 -21.76
N GLY A 190 18.37 -10.61 -22.83
CA GLY A 190 18.07 -10.01 -24.13
C GLY A 190 19.30 -9.46 -24.82
N ASP A 191 19.17 -8.34 -25.51
CA ASP A 191 20.26 -7.72 -26.28
C ASP A 191 21.37 -7.13 -25.40
N ARG A 192 21.15 -7.02 -24.09
CA ARG A 192 22.09 -6.47 -23.12
C ARG A 192 22.61 -5.07 -23.48
N ILE A 193 21.69 -4.24 -23.99
CA ILE A 193 21.95 -2.83 -24.30
C ILE A 193 21.40 -1.99 -23.18
N VAL A 194 22.23 -1.15 -22.60
CA VAL A 194 21.87 -0.22 -21.52
C VAL A 194 21.91 1.20 -22.06
N GLN A 195 20.78 1.90 -21.98
CA GLN A 195 20.63 3.30 -22.37
C GLN A 195 19.91 4.09 -21.28
N GLY A 196 20.25 5.36 -21.15
CA GLY A 196 19.69 6.22 -20.10
C GLY A 196 20.38 6.05 -18.75
N PHE A 197 19.62 5.91 -17.68
CA PHE A 197 20.09 5.90 -16.29
C PHE A 197 21.00 7.10 -16.00
N ARG A 198 22.26 6.87 -15.65
CA ARG A 198 23.27 7.93 -15.47
C ARG A 198 24.17 8.15 -16.70
N GLY A 199 23.92 7.42 -17.76
CA GLY A 199 24.68 7.57 -19.01
C GLY A 199 26.10 7.02 -18.97
N GLU A 200 26.42 6.16 -17.99
CA GLU A 200 27.80 5.62 -17.83
C GLU A 200 28.08 4.47 -18.80
N ILE A 201 27.07 3.83 -19.36
CA ILE A 201 27.21 2.73 -20.33
C ILE A 201 26.82 3.19 -21.73
N MET A 202 25.58 3.64 -21.93
CA MET A 202 25.04 4.12 -23.23
C MET A 202 25.33 3.20 -24.39
N GLY A 203 25.20 1.89 -24.19
CA GLY A 203 25.55 0.91 -25.24
C GLY A 203 25.46 -0.53 -24.75
N LYS A 204 26.19 -1.40 -25.43
CA LYS A 204 26.25 -2.83 -25.11
C LYS A 204 27.09 -3.09 -23.84
N LEU A 205 26.61 -4.04 -23.01
CA LEU A 205 27.27 -4.49 -21.78
C LEU A 205 28.47 -5.40 -22.07
#